data_69e6f1631ac073df2098657fbb242352
#
_entry.id   69e6f1631ac073df2098657fbb242352
#
_cell.length_a   1.000
_cell.length_b   1.000
_cell.length_c   1.000
_cell.angle_alpha   90.00
_cell.angle_beta   90.00
_cell.angle_gamma   90.00
#
_symmetry.space_group_name_H-M   'P 1'
#
loop_
_entity.id
_entity.type
_entity.pdbx_description
1 polymer ?
#
loop_
_entity_poly.entity_id
_entity_poly.type
_entity_poly.pdbx_seq_one_letter_code
_entity_poly.pdbx_strand_id
1 'polypeptide(L)'
;MKDNFSKMAVEYAAYRPEYPKEIIDYIVSFATHKKQALDIATGNGQLAKKLAKHFEQVAAIDISEKQLKNAAKVPNLAYSIQPAEQTTFQDKQFDLITVAQAVHWFDFSRFNREIYRVLKNDGIFAVLGYALLKTNPHTDAIIKRLYKDILGGYWDKERAYIDNNYSTIPFPYDEIKTKSFENHVTWEFEELIGYLETWSAVQHYKDKNNTNPIALIREDLKTSWEKSDKKVTFPLLLRIGKLQKTL
;
A
#
# COMPACT_ATOMS: atom_id res chain seq x y z
N MET A 1 -13.29 4.51 7.73
CA MET A 1 -12.55 3.83 6.64
C MET A 1 -13.52 3.11 5.73
N LYS A 2 -13.36 3.19 4.39
CA LYS A 2 -14.20 2.46 3.42
C LYS A 2 -13.63 1.06 3.19
N ASP A 3 -14.47 0.02 3.19
CA ASP A 3 -14.05 -1.35 2.84
C ASP A 3 -14.26 -1.60 1.32
N ASN A 4 -13.36 -1.07 0.50
CA ASN A 4 -13.40 -1.22 -0.96
C ASN A 4 -12.76 -2.54 -1.44
N PHE A 5 -12.09 -3.30 -0.56
CA PHE A 5 -11.19 -4.39 -0.96
C PHE A 5 -11.63 -5.79 -0.54
N SER A 6 -12.60 -5.92 0.36
CA SER A 6 -13.09 -7.24 0.80
C SER A 6 -13.71 -8.08 -0.32
N LYS A 7 -14.33 -7.45 -1.33
CA LYS A 7 -14.95 -8.17 -2.47
C LYS A 7 -13.91 -8.83 -3.39
N MET A 8 -12.70 -8.32 -3.45
CA MET A 8 -11.62 -8.75 -4.37
C MET A 8 -10.34 -9.19 -3.65
N ALA A 9 -10.47 -9.66 -2.41
CA ALA A 9 -9.30 -9.98 -1.59
C ALA A 9 -8.38 -11.06 -2.21
N VAL A 10 -8.93 -12.00 -2.98
CA VAL A 10 -8.17 -13.08 -3.64
C VAL A 10 -7.38 -12.54 -4.84
N GLU A 11 -8.06 -11.80 -5.74
CA GLU A 11 -7.43 -11.18 -6.91
C GLU A 11 -6.41 -10.12 -6.47
N TYR A 12 -6.75 -9.34 -5.45
CA TYR A 12 -5.84 -8.35 -4.88
C TYR A 12 -4.56 -9.00 -4.37
N ALA A 13 -4.67 -10.12 -3.65
CA ALA A 13 -3.52 -10.85 -3.16
C ALA A 13 -2.65 -11.45 -4.27
N ALA A 14 -3.28 -11.89 -5.38
CA ALA A 14 -2.59 -12.56 -6.48
C ALA A 14 -1.81 -11.59 -7.39
N TYR A 15 -2.35 -10.37 -7.63
CA TYR A 15 -1.84 -9.47 -8.66
C TYR A 15 -1.18 -8.20 -8.12
N ARG A 16 -1.25 -7.92 -6.82
CA ARG A 16 -0.59 -6.72 -6.28
C ARG A 16 0.88 -6.98 -6.00
N PRO A 17 1.77 -6.04 -6.42
CA PRO A 17 3.21 -6.22 -6.22
C PRO A 17 3.57 -6.22 -4.74
N GLU A 18 4.46 -7.13 -4.37
CA GLU A 18 5.07 -7.10 -3.03
C GLU A 18 6.12 -6.00 -2.93
N TYR A 19 6.34 -5.47 -1.72
CA TYR A 19 7.46 -4.56 -1.49
C TYR A 19 8.79 -5.33 -1.52
N PRO A 20 9.83 -4.84 -2.24
CA PRO A 20 11.14 -5.47 -2.27
C PRO A 20 11.83 -5.42 -0.91
N LYS A 21 12.73 -6.38 -0.69
CA LYS A 21 13.47 -6.50 0.57
C LYS A 21 14.23 -5.23 0.93
N GLU A 22 14.79 -4.56 -0.05
CA GLU A 22 15.65 -3.38 0.11
C GLU A 22 14.93 -2.21 0.80
N ILE A 23 13.66 -1.94 0.47
CA ILE A 23 12.91 -0.87 1.14
C ILE A 23 12.55 -1.27 2.57
N ILE A 24 12.28 -2.56 2.81
CA ILE A 24 11.98 -3.06 4.16
C ILE A 24 13.22 -2.94 5.05
N ASP A 25 14.38 -3.44 4.60
CA ASP A 25 15.64 -3.33 5.32
C ASP A 25 15.99 -1.87 5.61
N TYR A 26 15.75 -0.98 4.63
CA TYR A 26 15.98 0.45 4.79
C TYR A 26 15.11 1.06 5.89
N ILE A 27 13.82 0.77 5.91
CA ILE A 27 12.90 1.24 6.96
C ILE A 27 13.32 0.71 8.32
N VAL A 28 13.59 -0.60 8.41
CA VAL A 28 14.00 -1.29 9.65
C VAL A 28 15.33 -0.75 10.18
N SER A 29 16.23 -0.23 9.32
CA SER A 29 17.52 0.33 9.73
C SER A 29 17.40 1.59 10.60
N PHE A 30 16.25 2.30 10.55
CA PHE A 30 16.00 3.46 11.40
C PHE A 30 15.50 3.10 12.80
N ALA A 31 14.98 1.89 12.99
CA ALA A 31 14.50 1.43 14.29
C ALA A 31 15.68 1.07 15.20
N THR A 32 15.82 1.80 16.31
CA THR A 32 16.86 1.58 17.33
C THR A 32 16.67 0.23 18.03
N HIS A 33 15.42 -0.08 18.33
CA HIS A 33 15.02 -1.34 18.96
C HIS A 33 14.13 -2.14 18.00
N LYS A 34 14.17 -3.47 18.12
CA LYS A 34 13.42 -4.39 17.24
C LYS A 34 12.55 -5.36 18.04
N LYS A 35 11.95 -4.84 19.12
CA LYS A 35 11.08 -5.65 20.00
C LYS A 35 9.70 -5.79 19.40
N GLN A 36 9.03 -4.67 19.08
CA GLN A 36 7.64 -4.69 18.63
C GLN A 36 7.42 -3.79 17.42
N ALA A 37 6.82 -4.36 16.38
CA ALA A 37 6.33 -3.60 15.22
C ALA A 37 4.81 -3.72 15.08
N LEU A 38 4.21 -2.71 14.46
CA LEU A 38 2.79 -2.69 14.09
C LEU A 38 2.65 -2.41 12.60
N ASP A 39 1.88 -3.25 11.90
CA ASP A 39 1.48 -3.00 10.51
C ASP A 39 -0.02 -2.69 10.48
N ILE A 40 -0.37 -1.47 10.10
CA ILE A 40 -1.74 -0.95 10.11
C ILE A 40 -2.35 -1.05 8.71
N ALA A 41 -3.60 -1.51 8.62
CA ALA A 41 -4.29 -1.87 7.38
C ALA A 41 -3.47 -2.89 6.58
N THR A 42 -3.09 -3.95 7.27
CA THR A 42 -2.13 -4.95 6.81
C THR A 42 -2.63 -5.79 5.64
N GLY A 43 -3.95 -5.78 5.37
CA GLY A 43 -4.58 -6.64 4.38
C GLY A 43 -4.31 -8.11 4.69
N ASN A 44 -3.76 -8.85 3.74
CA ASN A 44 -3.38 -10.26 3.92
C ASN A 44 -1.99 -10.45 4.57
N GLY A 45 -1.41 -9.42 5.16
CA GLY A 45 -0.18 -9.51 5.97
C GLY A 45 1.13 -9.57 5.18
N GLN A 46 1.18 -9.14 3.93
CA GLN A 46 2.39 -9.19 3.10
C GLN A 46 3.56 -8.43 3.74
N LEU A 47 3.33 -7.20 4.19
CA LEU A 47 4.36 -6.40 4.85
C LEU A 47 4.64 -6.92 6.25
N ALA A 48 3.61 -7.22 7.04
CA ALA A 48 3.74 -7.75 8.39
C ALA A 48 4.61 -9.02 8.44
N LYS A 49 4.42 -9.96 7.50
CA LYS A 49 5.26 -11.16 7.34
C LYS A 49 6.74 -10.83 7.10
N LYS A 50 7.03 -9.75 6.36
CA LYS A 50 8.42 -9.31 6.13
C LYS A 50 9.00 -8.68 7.39
N LEU A 51 8.23 -7.88 8.13
CA LEU A 51 8.63 -7.29 9.41
C LEU A 51 8.89 -8.37 10.48
N ALA A 52 8.14 -9.47 10.48
CA ALA A 52 8.34 -10.57 11.42
C ALA A 52 9.73 -11.23 11.34
N LYS A 53 10.47 -11.02 10.25
CA LYS A 53 11.88 -11.46 10.12
C LYS A 53 12.87 -10.56 10.88
N HIS A 54 12.45 -9.39 11.33
CA HIS A 54 13.30 -8.36 11.90
C HIS A 54 12.93 -7.99 13.34
N PHE A 55 11.71 -8.27 13.77
CA PHE A 55 11.19 -7.91 15.09
C PHE A 55 10.86 -9.15 15.90
N GLU A 56 11.01 -9.05 17.24
CA GLU A 56 10.66 -10.13 18.16
C GLU A 56 9.17 -10.43 18.12
N GLN A 57 8.31 -9.40 18.01
CA GLN A 57 6.87 -9.49 17.91
C GLN A 57 6.34 -8.50 16.87
N VAL A 58 5.37 -8.92 16.09
CA VAL A 58 4.65 -8.05 15.13
C VAL A 58 3.16 -8.15 15.40
N ALA A 59 2.51 -7.02 15.58
CA ALA A 59 1.06 -6.89 15.52
C ALA A 59 0.66 -6.40 14.13
N ALA A 60 -0.43 -6.92 13.59
CA ALA A 60 -0.96 -6.54 12.30
C ALA A 60 -2.48 -6.36 12.39
N ILE A 61 -2.97 -5.20 11.99
CA ILE A 61 -4.40 -4.88 12.10
C ILE A 61 -5.02 -4.53 10.76
N ASP A 62 -6.27 -4.92 10.59
CA ASP A 62 -7.13 -4.52 9.48
C ASP A 62 -8.57 -4.48 9.94
N ILE A 63 -9.44 -3.74 9.24
CA ILE A 63 -10.88 -3.77 9.49
C ILE A 63 -11.58 -4.94 8.79
N SER A 64 -10.94 -5.52 7.78
CA SER A 64 -11.47 -6.59 6.97
C SER A 64 -11.10 -7.97 7.52
N GLU A 65 -12.06 -8.61 8.18
CA GLU A 65 -11.90 -10.00 8.63
C GLU A 65 -11.54 -10.95 7.48
N LYS A 66 -12.09 -10.68 6.28
CA LYS A 66 -11.82 -11.49 5.07
C LYS A 66 -10.37 -11.43 4.64
N GLN A 67 -9.74 -10.25 4.72
CA GLN A 67 -8.31 -10.08 4.46
C GLN A 67 -7.47 -10.86 5.47
N LEU A 68 -7.76 -10.71 6.76
CA LEU A 68 -7.01 -11.36 7.84
C LEU A 68 -7.13 -12.88 7.82
N LYS A 69 -8.27 -13.44 7.39
CA LYS A 69 -8.44 -14.91 7.24
C LYS A 69 -7.48 -15.51 6.21
N ASN A 70 -7.08 -14.72 5.20
CA ASN A 70 -6.14 -15.16 4.16
C ASN A 70 -4.69 -14.81 4.50
N ALA A 71 -4.43 -14.23 5.68
CA ALA A 71 -3.11 -13.78 6.06
C ALA A 71 -2.18 -14.95 6.46
N ALA A 72 -0.89 -14.77 6.16
CA ALA A 72 0.13 -15.77 6.46
C ALA A 72 0.31 -15.96 7.96
N LYS A 73 0.29 -17.20 8.44
CA LYS A 73 0.57 -17.55 9.85
C LYS A 73 2.09 -17.60 10.08
N VAL A 74 2.58 -16.77 10.97
CA VAL A 74 3.98 -16.72 11.39
C VAL A 74 4.02 -16.68 12.91
N PRO A 75 4.92 -17.42 13.60
CA PRO A 75 4.87 -17.59 15.06
C PRO A 75 4.89 -16.31 15.88
N ASN A 76 5.61 -15.28 15.43
CA ASN A 76 5.76 -13.99 16.12
C ASN A 76 4.88 -12.88 15.49
N LEU A 77 3.83 -13.24 14.74
CA LEU A 77 2.93 -12.30 14.07
C LEU A 77 1.49 -12.56 14.52
N ALA A 78 0.88 -11.57 15.17
CA ALA A 78 -0.50 -11.63 15.63
C ALA A 78 -1.40 -10.68 14.82
N TYR A 79 -2.55 -11.17 14.37
CA TYR A 79 -3.54 -10.40 13.64
C TYR A 79 -4.74 -10.06 14.52
N SER A 80 -5.29 -8.86 14.35
CA SER A 80 -6.55 -8.46 15.00
C SER A 80 -7.37 -7.50 14.16
N ILE A 81 -8.69 -7.58 14.30
CA ILE A 81 -9.63 -6.68 13.62
C ILE A 81 -9.73 -5.40 14.45
N GLN A 82 -9.12 -4.31 13.94
CA GLN A 82 -9.13 -3.02 14.61
C GLN A 82 -9.09 -1.88 13.57
N PRO A 83 -9.73 -0.73 13.86
CA PRO A 83 -9.59 0.47 13.04
C PRO A 83 -8.24 1.15 13.29
N ALA A 84 -7.71 1.80 12.25
CA ALA A 84 -6.42 2.50 12.32
C ALA A 84 -6.43 3.71 13.28
N GLU A 85 -7.60 4.32 13.46
CA GLU A 85 -7.78 5.57 14.23
C GLU A 85 -8.02 5.37 15.71
N GLN A 86 -8.17 4.12 16.15
CA GLN A 86 -8.40 3.77 17.56
C GLN A 86 -8.09 2.30 17.78
N THR A 87 -6.98 2.01 18.41
CA THR A 87 -6.53 0.64 18.66
C THR A 87 -6.61 0.30 20.16
N THR A 88 -6.53 -0.98 20.48
CA THR A 88 -6.51 -1.46 21.88
C THR A 88 -5.10 -1.62 22.44
N PHE A 89 -4.08 -1.19 21.71
CA PHE A 89 -2.68 -1.29 22.13
C PHE A 89 -2.34 -0.29 23.25
N GLN A 90 -1.30 -0.60 24.00
CA GLN A 90 -0.81 0.25 25.07
C GLN A 90 -0.09 1.49 24.53
N ASP A 91 -0.02 2.55 25.33
CA ASP A 91 0.78 3.73 25.00
C ASP A 91 2.26 3.35 24.89
N LYS A 92 2.94 3.97 23.91
CA LYS A 92 4.39 3.81 23.70
C LYS A 92 4.84 2.34 23.55
N GLN A 93 4.04 1.55 22.86
CA GLN A 93 4.27 0.11 22.72
C GLN A 93 5.26 -0.22 21.57
N PHE A 94 5.18 0.46 20.43
CA PHE A 94 5.84 0.03 19.20
C PHE A 94 7.14 0.78 18.91
N ASP A 95 8.14 0.02 18.46
CA ASP A 95 9.43 0.54 17.95
C ASP A 95 9.32 1.00 16.49
N LEU A 96 8.47 0.31 15.70
CA LEU A 96 8.16 0.64 14.32
C LEU A 96 6.65 0.52 14.09
N ILE A 97 6.07 1.52 13.41
CA ILE A 97 4.72 1.43 12.86
C ILE A 97 4.80 1.63 11.34
N THR A 98 4.12 0.76 10.59
CA THR A 98 4.04 0.85 9.13
C THR A 98 2.59 0.95 8.64
N VAL A 99 2.39 1.66 7.53
CA VAL A 99 1.15 1.68 6.77
C VAL A 99 1.50 1.57 5.30
N ALA A 100 1.00 0.54 4.62
CA ALA A 100 1.28 0.30 3.21
C ALA A 100 0.01 0.44 2.36
N GLN A 101 0.00 1.35 1.37
CA GLN A 101 -1.08 1.57 0.39
C GLN A 101 -2.47 1.87 1.02
N ALA A 102 -2.52 2.38 2.25
CA ALA A 102 -3.78 2.54 2.97
C ALA A 102 -3.98 3.91 3.64
N VAL A 103 -2.91 4.65 3.93
CA VAL A 103 -2.96 5.89 4.75
C VAL A 103 -3.96 6.93 4.20
N HIS A 104 -4.14 6.98 2.89
CA HIS A 104 -5.04 7.93 2.23
C HIS A 104 -6.54 7.69 2.50
N TRP A 105 -6.90 6.57 3.13
CA TRP A 105 -8.27 6.24 3.54
C TRP A 105 -8.63 6.68 4.96
N PHE A 106 -7.65 7.16 5.74
CA PHE A 106 -7.83 7.42 7.17
C PHE A 106 -8.31 8.84 7.45
N ASP A 107 -8.96 9.01 8.61
CA ASP A 107 -9.07 10.32 9.25
C ASP A 107 -7.70 10.73 9.81
N PHE A 108 -6.99 11.58 9.10
CA PHE A 108 -5.61 11.95 9.45
C PHE A 108 -5.47 12.51 10.85
N SER A 109 -6.44 13.28 11.34
CA SER A 109 -6.37 13.87 12.68
C SER A 109 -6.46 12.80 13.77
N ARG A 110 -7.43 11.89 13.65
CA ARG A 110 -7.61 10.79 14.62
C ARG A 110 -6.48 9.78 14.51
N PHE A 111 -6.10 9.45 13.28
CA PHE A 111 -5.02 8.51 12.99
C PHE A 111 -3.68 8.99 13.57
N ASN A 112 -3.28 10.24 13.30
CA ASN A 112 -2.01 10.76 13.82
C ASN A 112 -2.01 10.81 15.36
N ARG A 113 -3.13 11.14 16.01
CA ARG A 113 -3.22 11.04 17.49
C ARG A 113 -2.97 9.62 17.99
N GLU A 114 -3.53 8.62 17.30
CA GLU A 114 -3.33 7.22 17.66
C GLU A 114 -1.88 6.79 17.48
N ILE A 115 -1.24 7.17 16.36
CA ILE A 115 0.19 6.91 16.14
C ILE A 115 1.03 7.55 17.25
N TYR A 116 0.77 8.82 17.61
CA TYR A 116 1.46 9.49 18.73
C TYR A 116 1.31 8.77 20.06
N ARG A 117 0.14 8.15 20.29
CA ARG A 117 -0.13 7.39 21.51
C ARG A 117 0.65 6.09 21.57
N VAL A 118 0.62 5.29 20.49
CA VAL A 118 1.14 3.91 20.52
C VAL A 118 2.60 3.79 20.10
N LEU A 119 3.16 4.77 19.37
CA LEU A 119 4.55 4.79 18.97
C LEU A 119 5.44 5.23 20.13
N LYS A 120 6.56 4.54 20.38
CA LYS A 120 7.57 4.95 21.35
C LYS A 120 8.19 6.31 21.00
N ASN A 121 8.76 6.99 21.98
CA ASN A 121 9.35 8.32 21.76
C ASN A 121 10.51 8.31 20.76
N ASP A 122 11.27 7.22 20.69
CA ASP A 122 12.34 6.97 19.74
C ASP A 122 11.92 6.05 18.57
N GLY A 123 10.62 5.75 18.51
CA GLY A 123 10.04 4.88 17.51
C GLY A 123 9.98 5.51 16.12
N ILE A 124 9.82 4.69 15.11
CA ILE A 124 9.76 5.06 13.69
C ILE A 124 8.35 4.85 13.16
N PHE A 125 7.83 5.84 12.47
CA PHE A 125 6.61 5.72 11.67
C PHE A 125 6.96 5.77 10.18
N ALA A 126 6.50 4.79 9.41
CA ALA A 126 6.76 4.69 7.97
C ALA A 126 5.48 4.50 7.18
N VAL A 127 5.28 5.33 6.17
CA VAL A 127 4.19 5.24 5.20
C VAL A 127 4.77 4.80 3.87
N LEU A 128 4.24 3.71 3.33
CA LEU A 128 4.64 3.14 2.05
C LEU A 128 3.48 3.19 1.06
N GLY A 129 3.85 3.26 -0.21
CA GLY A 129 2.92 3.14 -1.32
C GLY A 129 3.67 2.86 -2.61
N TYR A 130 2.92 2.74 -3.69
CA TYR A 130 3.47 2.76 -5.04
C TYR A 130 2.58 3.62 -5.94
N ALA A 131 3.23 4.36 -6.81
CA ALA A 131 2.59 5.19 -7.81
C ALA A 131 2.07 4.35 -8.99
N LEU A 132 1.56 5.01 -10.02
CA LEU A 132 1.18 4.34 -11.26
C LEU A 132 2.39 3.60 -11.83
N LEU A 133 2.17 2.37 -12.25
CA LEU A 133 3.18 1.54 -12.91
C LEU A 133 3.74 2.23 -14.16
N LYS A 134 4.98 1.91 -14.50
CA LYS A 134 5.66 2.30 -15.73
C LYS A 134 6.12 1.06 -16.49
N THR A 135 6.05 1.15 -17.79
CA THR A 135 6.49 0.11 -18.72
C THR A 135 7.29 0.77 -19.87
N ASN A 136 7.11 0.32 -21.11
CA ASN A 136 7.62 1.06 -22.26
C ASN A 136 6.66 2.21 -22.66
N PRO A 137 7.15 3.23 -23.39
CA PRO A 137 6.35 4.43 -23.70
C PRO A 137 5.02 4.16 -24.42
N HIS A 138 4.95 3.13 -25.28
CA HIS A 138 3.74 2.82 -26.04
C HIS A 138 2.67 2.18 -25.12
N THR A 139 3.06 1.21 -24.32
CA THR A 139 2.18 0.60 -23.31
C THR A 139 1.72 1.62 -22.26
N ASP A 140 2.61 2.50 -21.81
CA ASP A 140 2.29 3.57 -20.86
C ASP A 140 1.23 4.53 -21.42
N ALA A 141 1.26 4.84 -22.72
CA ALA A 141 0.24 5.68 -23.34
C ALA A 141 -1.15 5.02 -23.31
N ILE A 142 -1.23 3.71 -23.56
CA ILE A 142 -2.49 2.95 -23.48
C ILE A 142 -3.02 2.88 -22.05
N ILE A 143 -2.14 2.58 -21.09
CA ILE A 143 -2.50 2.54 -19.66
C ILE A 143 -2.93 3.92 -19.18
N LYS A 144 -2.27 4.98 -19.61
CA LYS A 144 -2.63 6.37 -19.28
C LYS A 144 -4.00 6.76 -19.84
N ARG A 145 -4.32 6.32 -21.07
CA ARG A 145 -5.67 6.48 -21.65
C ARG A 145 -6.72 5.79 -20.77
N LEU A 146 -6.48 4.54 -20.35
CA LEU A 146 -7.37 3.87 -19.40
C LEU A 146 -7.51 4.67 -18.11
N TYR A 147 -6.38 5.06 -17.50
CA TYR A 147 -6.32 5.70 -16.20
C TYR A 147 -7.02 7.07 -16.16
N LYS A 148 -6.76 7.92 -17.18
CA LYS A 148 -7.23 9.31 -17.21
C LYS A 148 -8.53 9.49 -17.98
N ASP A 149 -8.59 8.95 -19.20
CA ASP A 149 -9.68 9.29 -20.12
C ASP A 149 -10.90 8.40 -19.87
N ILE A 150 -10.69 7.10 -19.62
CA ILE A 150 -11.79 6.15 -19.41
C ILE A 150 -12.22 6.13 -17.95
N LEU A 151 -11.26 6.08 -17.01
CA LEU A 151 -11.51 5.92 -15.58
C LEU A 151 -11.46 7.22 -14.78
N GLY A 152 -11.16 8.36 -15.38
CA GLY A 152 -10.93 9.63 -14.67
C GLY A 152 -12.06 10.03 -13.71
N GLY A 153 -13.33 9.81 -14.11
CA GLY A 153 -14.51 10.10 -13.28
C GLY A 153 -14.92 8.99 -12.32
N TYR A 154 -14.16 7.90 -12.23
CA TYR A 154 -14.48 6.73 -11.41
C TYR A 154 -13.49 6.52 -10.24
N TRP A 155 -12.40 7.29 -10.18
CA TRP A 155 -11.48 7.25 -9.05
C TRP A 155 -12.10 7.85 -7.79
N ASP A 156 -11.83 7.23 -6.64
CA ASP A 156 -12.08 7.88 -5.36
C ASP A 156 -11.20 9.13 -5.24
N LYS A 157 -11.71 10.18 -4.60
CA LYS A 157 -10.98 11.45 -4.41
C LYS A 157 -9.64 11.26 -3.66
N GLU A 158 -9.56 10.24 -2.83
CA GLU A 158 -8.38 9.87 -2.07
C GLU A 158 -7.21 9.40 -2.97
N ARG A 159 -7.50 9.00 -4.22
CA ARG A 159 -6.48 8.66 -5.22
C ARG A 159 -5.51 9.82 -5.48
N ALA A 160 -5.98 11.05 -5.36
CA ALA A 160 -5.13 12.24 -5.51
C ALA A 160 -3.93 12.26 -4.57
N TYR A 161 -4.00 11.66 -3.39
CA TYR A 161 -2.86 11.56 -2.48
C TYR A 161 -1.73 10.70 -3.06
N ILE A 162 -2.08 9.59 -3.72
CA ILE A 162 -1.10 8.72 -4.39
C ILE A 162 -0.50 9.44 -5.59
N ASP A 163 -1.32 10.10 -6.41
CA ASP A 163 -0.89 10.84 -7.60
C ASP A 163 0.05 12.02 -7.26
N ASN A 164 -0.10 12.59 -6.06
CA ASN A 164 0.79 13.59 -5.48
C ASN A 164 1.91 12.98 -4.63
N ASN A 165 2.23 11.69 -4.78
CA ASN A 165 3.30 10.99 -4.09
C ASN A 165 3.22 11.11 -2.55
N TYR A 166 2.01 11.15 -1.99
CA TYR A 166 1.72 11.38 -0.57
C TYR A 166 2.20 12.74 -0.02
N SER A 167 2.68 13.66 -0.85
CA SER A 167 3.22 14.96 -0.41
C SER A 167 2.18 15.85 0.28
N THR A 168 0.91 15.67 -0.03
CA THR A 168 -0.20 16.45 0.50
C THR A 168 -0.89 15.82 1.72
N ILE A 169 -0.45 14.63 2.16
CA ILE A 169 -0.94 14.00 3.38
C ILE A 169 -0.34 14.72 4.60
N PRO A 170 -1.14 15.14 5.60
CA PRO A 170 -0.62 15.66 6.86
C PRO A 170 0.33 14.67 7.52
N PHE A 171 1.57 15.08 7.75
CA PHE A 171 2.61 14.23 8.34
C PHE A 171 3.34 14.99 9.46
N PRO A 172 2.70 15.12 10.64
CA PRO A 172 3.22 15.91 11.76
C PRO A 172 4.32 15.18 12.53
N TYR A 173 5.38 14.79 11.84
CA TYR A 173 6.53 14.07 12.39
C TYR A 173 7.82 14.79 11.96
N ASP A 174 8.91 14.54 12.67
CA ASP A 174 10.25 14.91 12.22
C ASP A 174 10.62 14.01 11.04
N GLU A 175 10.31 14.48 9.83
CA GLU A 175 10.43 13.68 8.60
C GLU A 175 11.89 13.49 8.21
N ILE A 176 12.26 12.23 7.97
CA ILE A 176 13.60 11.83 7.55
C ILE A 176 13.65 11.86 6.02
N LYS A 177 14.66 12.55 5.46
CA LYS A 177 14.89 12.52 4.01
C LYS A 177 15.23 11.09 3.55
N THR A 178 14.39 10.52 2.69
CA THR A 178 14.55 9.16 2.16
C THR A 178 15.17 9.16 0.77
N LYS A 179 15.74 8.03 0.37
CA LYS A 179 16.13 7.75 -1.02
C LYS A 179 14.93 7.21 -1.81
N SER A 180 15.02 7.29 -3.14
CA SER A 180 14.01 6.69 -4.02
C SER A 180 14.19 5.20 -4.12
N PHE A 181 13.07 4.50 -4.28
CA PHE A 181 13.02 3.05 -4.49
C PHE A 181 12.07 2.74 -5.65
N GLU A 182 12.37 1.66 -6.33
CA GLU A 182 11.51 1.10 -7.37
C GLU A 182 11.33 -0.41 -7.12
N ASN A 183 10.19 -0.94 -7.51
CA ASN A 183 9.97 -2.37 -7.56
C ASN A 183 9.84 -2.79 -9.03
N HIS A 184 10.64 -3.77 -9.43
CA HIS A 184 10.67 -4.28 -10.79
C HIS A 184 10.13 -5.70 -10.81
N VAL A 185 9.17 -5.95 -11.69
CA VAL A 185 8.60 -7.28 -11.93
C VAL A 185 8.52 -7.55 -13.42
N THR A 186 8.56 -8.81 -13.80
CA THR A 186 8.28 -9.25 -15.17
C THR A 186 6.97 -9.99 -15.17
N TRP A 187 6.02 -9.53 -15.98
CA TRP A 187 4.67 -10.07 -16.03
C TRP A 187 4.30 -10.61 -17.40
N GLU A 188 3.60 -11.71 -17.41
CA GLU A 188 2.86 -12.11 -18.59
C GLU A 188 1.65 -11.19 -18.80
N PHE A 189 1.07 -11.20 -20.00
CA PHE A 189 -0.03 -10.29 -20.35
C PHE A 189 -1.22 -10.39 -19.38
N GLU A 190 -1.59 -11.61 -18.98
CA GLU A 190 -2.72 -11.82 -18.08
C GLU A 190 -2.43 -11.37 -16.65
N GLU A 191 -1.19 -11.33 -16.21
CA GLU A 191 -0.80 -10.73 -14.92
C GLU A 191 -0.95 -9.22 -14.95
N LEU A 192 -0.57 -8.56 -16.06
CA LEU A 192 -0.82 -7.13 -16.26
C LEU A 192 -2.32 -6.83 -16.24
N ILE A 193 -3.13 -7.61 -16.96
CA ILE A 193 -4.59 -7.48 -16.96
C ILE A 193 -5.15 -7.68 -15.55
N GLY A 194 -4.73 -8.74 -14.86
CA GLY A 194 -5.17 -9.04 -13.49
C GLY A 194 -4.86 -7.87 -12.54
N TYR A 195 -3.68 -7.26 -12.66
CA TYR A 195 -3.36 -6.07 -11.88
C TYR A 195 -4.29 -4.89 -12.19
N LEU A 196 -4.52 -4.57 -13.47
CA LEU A 196 -5.41 -3.46 -13.87
C LEU A 196 -6.85 -3.70 -13.39
N GLU A 197 -7.31 -4.96 -13.41
CA GLU A 197 -8.62 -5.36 -12.87
C GLU A 197 -8.78 -5.08 -11.37
N THR A 198 -7.68 -5.05 -10.60
CA THR A 198 -7.73 -4.73 -9.17
C THR A 198 -7.89 -3.23 -8.86
N TRP A 199 -7.95 -2.35 -9.84
CA TRP A 199 -8.14 -0.93 -9.60
C TRP A 199 -9.57 -0.61 -9.14
N SER A 200 -9.73 0.18 -8.08
CA SER A 200 -11.05 0.58 -7.57
C SER A 200 -11.91 1.25 -8.62
N ALA A 201 -11.31 2.11 -9.45
CA ALA A 201 -12.01 2.78 -10.54
C ALA A 201 -12.53 1.81 -11.61
N VAL A 202 -11.86 0.67 -11.85
CA VAL A 202 -12.35 -0.38 -12.74
C VAL A 202 -13.62 -1.02 -12.15
N GLN A 203 -13.66 -1.27 -10.86
CA GLN A 203 -14.84 -1.80 -10.19
C GLN A 203 -15.99 -0.81 -10.20
N HIS A 204 -15.74 0.46 -9.88
CA HIS A 204 -16.76 1.52 -9.96
C HIS A 204 -17.32 1.68 -11.38
N TYR A 205 -16.46 1.56 -12.40
CA TYR A 205 -16.88 1.58 -13.80
C TYR A 205 -17.81 0.40 -14.11
N LYS A 206 -17.41 -0.84 -13.71
CA LYS A 206 -18.21 -2.05 -13.90
C LYS A 206 -19.58 -1.94 -13.23
N ASP A 207 -19.60 -1.50 -11.97
CA ASP A 207 -20.83 -1.36 -11.18
C ASP A 207 -21.80 -0.37 -11.83
N LYS A 208 -21.28 0.72 -12.43
CA LYS A 208 -22.11 1.76 -13.05
C LYS A 208 -22.56 1.45 -14.48
N ASN A 209 -21.69 0.81 -15.28
CA ASN A 209 -21.92 0.65 -16.72
C ASN A 209 -22.25 -0.79 -17.12
N ASN A 210 -22.18 -1.76 -16.20
CA ASN A 210 -22.35 -3.19 -16.44
C ASN A 210 -21.44 -3.74 -17.56
N THR A 211 -20.27 -3.11 -17.78
CA THR A 211 -19.27 -3.50 -18.77
C THR A 211 -17.88 -3.36 -18.21
N ASN A 212 -16.92 -4.10 -18.75
CA ASN A 212 -15.54 -4.03 -18.30
C ASN A 212 -14.73 -3.00 -19.10
N PRO A 213 -14.21 -1.92 -18.50
CA PRO A 213 -13.45 -0.90 -19.20
C PRO A 213 -12.13 -1.41 -19.79
N ILE A 214 -11.57 -2.50 -19.26
CA ILE A 214 -10.35 -3.13 -19.79
C ILE A 214 -10.57 -3.62 -21.21
N ALA A 215 -11.78 -4.05 -21.58
CA ALA A 215 -12.10 -4.49 -22.93
C ALA A 215 -11.83 -3.39 -23.98
N LEU A 216 -11.96 -2.10 -23.62
CA LEU A 216 -11.74 -0.95 -24.50
C LEU A 216 -10.27 -0.75 -24.91
N ILE A 217 -9.34 -1.37 -24.20
CA ILE A 217 -7.89 -1.21 -24.44
C ILE A 217 -7.18 -2.54 -24.67
N ARG A 218 -7.86 -3.68 -24.46
CA ARG A 218 -7.23 -5.01 -24.36
C ARG A 218 -6.40 -5.38 -25.58
N GLU A 219 -6.92 -5.18 -26.78
CA GLU A 219 -6.24 -5.57 -28.02
C GLU A 219 -5.02 -4.69 -28.31
N ASP A 220 -5.16 -3.36 -28.13
CA ASP A 220 -4.04 -2.43 -28.28
C ASP A 220 -2.95 -2.73 -27.23
N LEU A 221 -3.38 -3.00 -25.99
CA LEU A 221 -2.48 -3.31 -24.89
C LEU A 221 -1.74 -4.62 -25.14
N LYS A 222 -2.44 -5.67 -25.60
CA LYS A 222 -1.84 -6.97 -25.93
C LYS A 222 -0.79 -6.82 -27.03
N THR A 223 -1.14 -6.13 -28.10
CA THR A 223 -0.22 -5.91 -29.23
C THR A 223 1.04 -5.17 -28.80
N SER A 224 0.91 -4.17 -27.92
CA SER A 224 2.04 -3.44 -27.37
C SER A 224 2.88 -4.31 -26.44
N TRP A 225 2.21 -5.08 -25.55
CA TRP A 225 2.85 -5.89 -24.53
C TRP A 225 3.68 -7.03 -25.09
N GLU A 226 3.17 -7.74 -26.08
CA GLU A 226 3.86 -8.85 -26.73
C GLU A 226 5.15 -8.43 -27.46
N LYS A 227 5.26 -7.15 -27.82
CA LYS A 227 6.46 -6.57 -28.46
C LYS A 227 7.45 -5.97 -27.42
N SER A 228 7.12 -6.03 -26.13
CA SER A 228 7.91 -5.45 -25.06
C SER A 228 8.81 -6.49 -24.37
N ASP A 229 9.68 -6.02 -23.46
CA ASP A 229 10.46 -6.85 -22.55
C ASP A 229 9.64 -7.34 -21.35
N LYS A 230 8.34 -7.07 -21.32
CA LYS A 230 7.37 -7.45 -20.28
C LYS A 230 7.72 -6.94 -18.88
N LYS A 231 8.58 -5.95 -18.78
CA LYS A 231 8.97 -5.34 -17.51
C LYS A 231 7.97 -4.29 -17.05
N VAL A 232 7.67 -4.36 -15.77
CA VAL A 232 6.87 -3.36 -15.05
C VAL A 232 7.70 -2.79 -13.93
N THR A 233 7.73 -1.47 -13.84
CA THR A 233 8.38 -0.73 -12.75
C THR A 233 7.32 0.00 -11.94
N PHE A 234 7.32 -0.21 -10.63
CA PHE A 234 6.52 0.55 -9.69
C PHE A 234 7.41 1.54 -8.93
N PRO A 235 7.29 2.86 -9.19
CA PRO A 235 7.91 3.84 -8.32
C PRO A 235 7.33 3.70 -6.91
N LEU A 236 8.18 3.53 -5.90
CA LEU A 236 7.74 3.37 -4.52
C LEU A 236 7.66 4.72 -3.82
N LEU A 237 6.59 4.92 -3.08
CA LEU A 237 6.37 6.08 -2.24
C LEU A 237 6.80 5.72 -0.82
N LEU A 238 7.59 6.59 -0.19
CA LEU A 238 8.08 6.35 1.16
C LEU A 238 8.19 7.67 1.92
N ARG A 239 7.54 7.72 3.08
CA ARG A 239 7.73 8.76 4.09
C ARG A 239 8.09 8.11 5.41
N ILE A 240 9.12 8.59 6.07
CA ILE A 240 9.58 8.09 7.37
C ILE A 240 9.67 9.28 8.32
N GLY A 241 9.20 9.13 9.54
CA GLY A 241 9.29 10.16 10.56
C GLY A 241 9.46 9.60 11.97
N LYS A 242 9.90 10.47 12.86
CA LYS A 242 9.94 10.27 14.31
C LYS A 242 8.92 11.19 14.96
N LEU A 243 8.51 10.85 16.19
CA LEU A 243 7.71 11.81 16.96
C LEU A 243 8.49 13.12 17.15
N GLN A 244 7.81 14.23 16.93
CA GLN A 244 8.40 15.54 17.27
C GLN A 244 8.73 15.57 18.76
N LYS A 245 9.95 16.01 19.09
CA LYS A 245 10.30 16.25 20.49
C LYS A 245 9.41 17.39 20.97
N THR A 246 8.58 17.10 21.96
CA THR A 246 7.90 18.17 22.70
C THR A 246 8.99 19.05 23.32
N LEU A 247 9.03 20.34 22.90
CA LEU A 247 9.90 21.34 23.50
C LEU A 247 9.52 21.58 24.94
#